data_f41762de6bea3f2dc925a1ed0e7365ee
#
_entry.id   f41762de6bea3f2dc925a1ed0e7365ee
#
_cell.length_a   1.000
_cell.length_b   1.000
_cell.length_c   1.000
_cell.angle_alpha   90.00
_cell.angle_beta   90.00
_cell.angle_gamma   90.00
#
_symmetry.space_group_name_H-M   'P 1'
#
loop_
_entity.id
_entity.type
_entity.pdbx_description
1 polymer ?
#
loop_
_entity_poly.entity_id
_entity_poly.type
_entity_poly.pdbx_seq_one_letter_code
_entity_poly.pdbx_strand_id
1 'polypeptide(L)'
;GEKLYRAGHSAGIAPDAWNAIDRTGLLLKAPITTPLGGGVKSLNVTMRKTLGLYANIRPCVAYAPFVPTRFPDMDILVVRENEEDLYAGIEHRQTDDVYQCLKLVSR
;
A
#
# COMPACT_ATOMS: atom_id res chain seq x y z
N GLY A 1 -11.40 7.75 -4.54
CA GLY A 1 -11.86 7.41 -3.23
C GLY A 1 -13.33 7.00 -3.19
N GLU A 2 -14.02 7.26 -2.10
CA GLU A 2 -15.39 6.75 -1.84
C GLU A 2 -16.38 7.02 -2.97
N LYS A 3 -16.37 8.21 -3.56
CA LYS A 3 -17.26 8.55 -4.69
C LYS A 3 -17.07 7.61 -5.89
N LEU A 4 -15.85 7.21 -6.17
CA LEU A 4 -15.52 6.29 -7.26
C LEU A 4 -15.91 4.84 -6.93
N TYR A 5 -15.78 4.42 -5.67
CA TYR A 5 -16.32 3.14 -5.22
C TYR A 5 -17.85 3.08 -5.44
N ARG A 6 -18.58 4.13 -5.06
CA ARG A 6 -20.03 4.23 -5.29
C ARG A 6 -20.41 4.25 -6.77
N ALA A 7 -19.51 4.74 -7.63
CA ALA A 7 -19.68 4.71 -9.08
C ALA A 7 -19.30 3.36 -9.74
N GLY A 8 -18.94 2.34 -8.94
CA GLY A 8 -18.63 1.00 -9.44
C GLY A 8 -17.15 0.75 -9.75
N HIS A 9 -16.27 1.69 -9.48
CA HIS A 9 -14.82 1.48 -9.65
C HIS A 9 -14.24 0.72 -8.47
N SER A 10 -13.99 -0.56 -8.63
CA SER A 10 -13.65 -1.53 -7.56
C SER A 10 -12.45 -1.16 -6.71
N ALA A 11 -11.54 -0.33 -7.21
CA ALA A 11 -10.34 0.13 -6.50
C ALA A 11 -10.42 1.62 -6.10
N GLY A 12 -11.54 2.30 -6.37
CA GLY A 12 -11.69 3.73 -6.11
C GLY A 12 -10.77 4.61 -6.97
N ILE A 13 -10.33 4.12 -8.14
CA ILE A 13 -9.49 4.82 -9.11
C ILE A 13 -10.23 4.82 -10.46
N ALA A 14 -10.35 5.99 -11.08
CA ALA A 14 -10.95 6.13 -12.39
C ALA A 14 -10.00 5.69 -13.51
N PRO A 15 -10.51 5.23 -14.68
CA PRO A 15 -9.68 4.87 -15.82
C PRO A 15 -8.74 5.99 -16.28
N ASP A 16 -9.21 7.23 -16.29
CA ASP A 16 -8.39 8.38 -16.69
C ASP A 16 -7.17 8.60 -15.78
N ALA A 17 -7.31 8.27 -14.49
CA ALA A 17 -6.18 8.32 -13.56
C ALA A 17 -5.14 7.24 -13.87
N TRP A 18 -5.57 6.02 -14.25
CA TRP A 18 -4.68 4.97 -14.70
C TRP A 18 -3.93 5.38 -15.98
N ASN A 19 -4.62 5.89 -16.97
CA ASN A 19 -4.04 6.39 -18.22
C ASN A 19 -3.01 7.51 -17.96
N ALA A 20 -3.29 8.38 -16.98
CA ALA A 20 -2.35 9.44 -16.60
C ALA A 20 -1.09 8.88 -15.93
N ILE A 21 -1.23 7.89 -15.06
CA ILE A 21 -0.09 7.21 -14.41
C ILE A 21 0.77 6.50 -15.46
N ASP A 22 0.18 5.75 -16.37
CA ASP A 22 0.89 5.04 -17.45
C ASP A 22 1.69 6.00 -18.32
N ARG A 23 1.10 7.15 -18.65
CA ARG A 23 1.76 8.18 -19.48
C ARG A 23 2.89 8.90 -18.77
N THR A 24 2.74 9.19 -17.48
CA THR A 24 3.68 10.05 -16.74
C THR A 24 4.69 9.27 -15.90
N GLY A 25 4.39 8.02 -15.55
CA GLY A 25 5.16 7.26 -14.57
C GLY A 25 5.10 7.83 -13.14
N LEU A 26 4.21 8.77 -12.87
CA LEU A 26 4.15 9.50 -11.60
C LEU A 26 2.75 9.50 -11.01
N LEU A 27 2.69 9.38 -9.69
CA LEU A 27 1.46 9.53 -8.91
C LEU A 27 1.75 10.23 -7.58
N LEU A 28 1.12 11.39 -7.37
CA LEU A 28 1.06 12.04 -6.05
C LEU A 28 -0.27 11.73 -5.40
N LYS A 29 -0.24 11.15 -4.20
CA LYS A 29 -1.43 10.70 -3.50
C LYS A 29 -1.41 11.12 -2.03
N ALA A 30 -2.51 11.70 -1.56
CA ALA A 30 -2.76 11.91 -0.13
C ALA A 30 -3.09 10.57 0.57
N PRO A 31 -3.00 10.52 1.91
CA PRO A 31 -3.52 9.40 2.68
C PRO A 31 -4.99 9.13 2.37
N ILE A 32 -5.35 7.87 2.18
CA ILE A 32 -6.73 7.43 1.90
C ILE A 32 -7.08 6.30 2.85
N THR A 33 -8.20 6.44 3.52
CA THR A 33 -8.79 5.39 4.34
C THR A 33 -9.54 4.40 3.46
N THR A 34 -9.31 3.11 3.66
CA THR A 34 -10.10 2.06 3.03
C THR A 34 -11.38 1.87 3.85
N PRO A 35 -12.57 1.93 3.24
CA PRO A 35 -13.81 1.64 3.94
C PRO A 35 -13.77 0.23 4.56
N LEU A 36 -14.25 0.09 5.79
CA LEU A 36 -14.37 -1.19 6.47
C LEU A 36 -15.63 -1.92 5.99
N GLY A 37 -15.50 -3.19 5.64
CA GLY A 37 -16.61 -4.03 5.20
C GLY A 37 -16.93 -3.92 3.71
N GLY A 38 -17.91 -4.72 3.24
CA GLY A 38 -18.44 -4.63 1.88
C GLY A 38 -17.56 -5.15 0.74
N GLY A 39 -16.46 -5.87 1.02
CA GLY A 39 -15.61 -6.46 -0.04
C GLY A 39 -14.82 -5.43 -0.87
N VAL A 40 -14.73 -4.19 -0.39
CA VAL A 40 -14.02 -3.12 -1.08
C VAL A 40 -12.52 -3.36 -1.03
N LYS A 41 -11.88 -3.43 -2.19
CA LYS A 41 -10.42 -3.56 -2.28
C LYS A 41 -9.74 -2.26 -1.86
N SER A 42 -8.70 -2.37 -1.04
CA SER A 42 -7.88 -1.20 -0.67
C SER A 42 -7.24 -0.58 -1.91
N LEU A 43 -7.51 0.71 -2.14
CA LEU A 43 -6.88 1.48 -3.20
C LEU A 43 -5.35 1.38 -3.14
N ASN A 44 -4.78 1.47 -1.94
CA ASN A 44 -3.33 1.37 -1.75
C ASN A 44 -2.78 0.02 -2.19
N VAL A 45 -3.43 -1.08 -1.81
CA VAL A 45 -2.99 -2.43 -2.19
C VAL A 45 -3.17 -2.65 -3.69
N THR A 46 -4.32 -2.26 -4.24
CA THR A 46 -4.58 -2.41 -5.68
C THR A 46 -3.56 -1.66 -6.52
N MET A 47 -3.30 -0.41 -6.18
CA MET A 47 -2.32 0.42 -6.89
C MET A 47 -0.91 -0.20 -6.87
N ARG A 48 -0.45 -0.65 -5.71
CA ARG A 48 0.87 -1.27 -5.56
C ARG A 48 1.02 -2.51 -6.43
N LYS A 49 0.03 -3.40 -6.38
CA LYS A 49 0.03 -4.64 -7.17
C LYS A 49 -0.09 -4.37 -8.67
N THR A 50 -0.98 -3.45 -9.08
CA THR A 50 -1.18 -3.14 -10.51
C THR A 50 0.05 -2.51 -11.14
N LEU A 51 0.77 -1.68 -10.40
CA LEU A 51 1.95 -0.97 -10.89
C LEU A 51 3.28 -1.68 -10.61
N GLY A 52 3.27 -2.85 -9.99
CA GLY A 52 4.49 -3.59 -9.65
C GLY A 52 5.41 -2.84 -8.69
N LEU A 53 4.85 -2.13 -7.69
CA LEU A 53 5.62 -1.33 -6.75
C LEU A 53 6.18 -2.20 -5.62
N TYR A 54 7.20 -2.99 -5.91
CA TYR A 54 7.77 -3.98 -5.00
C TYR A 54 8.47 -3.38 -3.76
N ALA A 55 8.96 -2.14 -3.83
CA ALA A 55 9.66 -1.48 -2.73
C ALA A 55 9.02 -0.14 -2.33
N ASN A 56 8.94 0.10 -1.03
CA ASN A 56 8.52 1.38 -0.46
C ASN A 56 9.70 1.99 0.28
N ILE A 57 10.27 3.04 -0.30
CA ILE A 57 11.43 3.75 0.23
C ILE A 57 10.95 4.87 1.16
N ARG A 58 11.42 4.85 2.40
CA ARG A 58 11.03 5.81 3.44
C ARG A 58 12.26 6.44 4.07
N PRO A 59 12.67 7.63 3.64
CA PRO A 59 13.65 8.43 4.38
C PRO A 59 13.06 8.86 5.72
N CYS A 60 13.79 8.61 6.80
CA CYS A 60 13.40 8.97 8.17
C CYS A 60 14.52 9.78 8.79
N VAL A 61 14.38 11.10 8.76
CA VAL A 61 15.36 12.07 9.28
C VAL A 61 14.80 12.75 10.51
N ALA A 62 15.63 12.93 11.53
CA ALA A 62 15.26 13.72 12.69
C ALA A 62 15.19 15.21 12.33
N TYR A 63 14.16 15.90 12.81
CA TYR A 63 13.97 17.34 12.63
C TYR A 63 14.42 18.13 13.87
N ALA A 64 15.54 17.75 14.46
CA ALA A 64 16.11 18.51 15.57
C ALA A 64 16.66 19.86 15.07
N PRO A 65 16.60 20.95 15.88
CA PRO A 65 15.99 21.05 17.21
C PRO A 65 14.47 21.33 17.18
N PHE A 66 13.85 21.41 16.01
CA PHE A 66 12.44 21.84 15.84
C PHE A 66 11.45 20.83 16.41
N VAL A 67 11.79 19.52 16.34
CA VAL A 67 11.00 18.45 16.92
C VAL A 67 11.83 17.73 17.98
N PRO A 68 11.37 17.70 19.25
CA PRO A 68 12.08 16.97 20.32
C PRO A 68 12.22 15.49 19.97
N THR A 69 13.44 14.97 20.04
CA THR A 69 13.76 13.57 19.76
C THR A 69 14.88 13.08 20.68
N ARG A 70 14.90 11.77 20.97
CA ARG A 70 16.00 11.11 21.66
C ARG A 70 17.22 10.88 20.74
N PHE A 71 17.02 10.97 19.41
CA PHE A 71 18.03 10.68 18.40
C PHE A 71 18.13 11.85 17.41
N PRO A 72 18.78 12.96 17.82
CA PRO A 72 18.82 14.19 17.01
C PRO A 72 19.53 14.02 15.67
N ASP A 73 20.47 13.08 15.60
CA ASP A 73 21.29 12.80 14.40
C ASP A 73 20.75 11.62 13.57
N MET A 74 19.52 11.20 13.82
CA MET A 74 18.92 10.09 13.09
C MET A 74 18.73 10.45 11.62
N ASP A 75 19.36 9.67 10.74
CA ASP A 75 19.16 9.69 9.29
C ASP A 75 19.19 8.25 8.79
N ILE A 76 18.04 7.65 8.58
CA ILE A 76 17.90 6.26 8.16
C ILE A 76 16.99 6.15 6.95
N LEU A 77 17.29 5.20 6.07
CA LEU A 77 16.47 4.84 4.95
C LEU A 77 15.83 3.47 5.20
N VAL A 78 14.51 3.46 5.39
CA VAL A 78 13.75 2.21 5.53
C VAL A 78 13.28 1.76 4.16
N VAL A 79 13.71 0.58 3.73
CA VAL A 79 13.20 -0.08 2.53
C VAL A 79 12.21 -1.16 2.97
N ARG A 80 10.94 -0.97 2.64
CA ARG A 80 9.87 -1.90 2.98
C ARG A 80 9.42 -2.68 1.76
N GLU A 81 9.32 -3.99 1.90
CA GLU A 81 8.64 -4.85 0.95
C GLU A 81 7.16 -4.44 0.83
N ASN A 82 6.55 -4.62 -0.34
CA ASN A 82 5.26 -4.01 -0.63
C ASN A 82 4.27 -4.89 -1.41
N GLU A 83 4.69 -5.98 -2.03
CA GLU A 83 3.86 -6.86 -2.87
C GLU A 83 3.81 -8.30 -2.38
N GLU A 84 4.92 -8.80 -1.88
CA GLU A 84 5.10 -10.17 -1.40
C GLU A 84 4.79 -10.28 0.11
N ASP A 85 5.46 -11.17 0.81
CA ASP A 85 5.23 -11.48 2.20
C ASP A 85 3.78 -12.01 2.39
N LEU A 86 3.09 -11.60 3.42
CA LEU A 86 1.68 -11.91 3.66
C LEU A 86 0.74 -11.16 2.70
N TYR A 87 1.22 -10.10 2.04
CA TYR A 87 0.45 -9.35 1.04
C TYR A 87 0.18 -10.12 -0.25
N ALA A 88 0.89 -11.24 -0.48
CA ALA A 88 0.57 -12.18 -1.57
C ALA A 88 -0.87 -12.69 -1.46
N GLY A 89 -1.42 -12.74 -0.22
CA GLY A 89 -2.80 -13.13 0.03
C GLY A 89 -3.06 -14.60 -0.26
N ILE A 90 -2.04 -15.45 -0.06
CA ILE A 90 -2.19 -16.90 -0.18
C ILE A 90 -2.63 -17.43 1.18
N GLU A 91 -3.91 -17.72 1.27
CA GLU A 91 -4.56 -18.14 2.50
C GLU A 91 -5.35 -19.43 2.27
N HIS A 92 -5.33 -20.30 3.25
CA HIS A 92 -6.08 -21.54 3.27
C HIS A 92 -6.85 -21.70 4.59
N ARG A 93 -8.15 -21.91 4.49
CA ARG A 93 -8.97 -22.28 5.65
C ARG A 93 -8.87 -23.78 5.89
N GLN A 94 -8.18 -24.15 6.94
CA GLN A 94 -7.97 -25.56 7.31
C GLN A 94 -9.18 -26.13 8.07
N THR A 95 -9.72 -25.37 9.04
CA THR A 95 -10.93 -25.69 9.80
C THR A 95 -11.77 -24.43 9.96
N ASP A 96 -12.88 -24.50 10.69
CA ASP A 96 -13.71 -23.32 10.97
C ASP A 96 -12.98 -22.26 11.78
N ASP A 97 -12.03 -22.66 12.61
CA ASP A 97 -11.29 -21.79 13.52
C ASP A 97 -9.81 -21.60 13.15
N VAL A 98 -9.30 -22.30 12.12
CA VAL A 98 -7.88 -22.29 11.77
C VAL A 98 -7.67 -21.83 10.32
N TYR A 99 -6.94 -20.75 10.17
CA TYR A 99 -6.47 -20.24 8.89
C TYR A 99 -4.94 -20.36 8.79
N GLN A 100 -4.47 -20.81 7.65
CA GLN A 100 -3.06 -20.85 7.31
C GLN A 100 -2.76 -19.70 6.33
N CYS A 101 -1.74 -18.90 6.62
CA CYS A 101 -1.28 -17.83 5.75
C CYS A 101 0.15 -18.10 5.31
N LEU A 102 0.39 -18.05 4.02
CA LEU A 102 1.71 -18.29 3.45
C LEU A 102 2.46 -16.98 3.28
N LYS A 103 3.65 -16.91 3.86
CA LYS A 103 4.61 -15.84 3.61
C LYS A 103 5.44 -16.21 2.38
N LEU A 104 5.31 -15.42 1.32
CA LEU A 104 6.06 -15.59 0.07
C LEU A 104 7.20 -14.56 -0.01
N VAL A 105 8.39 -15.03 -0.38
CA VAL A 105 9.55 -14.19 -0.69
C VAL A 105 10.23 -14.78 -1.91
N SER A 106 10.28 -14.04 -3.02
CA SER A 106 10.99 -14.45 -4.23
C SER A 106 12.34 -13.72 -4.38
N ARG A 107 13.12 -14.13 -5.37
CA ARG A 107 14.39 -13.48 -5.75
C ARG A 107 14.17 -12.45 -6.82
#